data_8947f45c4d47ed652f27893bbba64ca9
#
_entry.id   8947f45c4d47ed652f27893bbba64ca9
#
_cell.length_a   1.000
_cell.length_b   1.000
_cell.length_c   1.000
_cell.angle_alpha   90.00
_cell.angle_beta   90.00
_cell.angle_gamma   90.00
#
_symmetry.space_group_name_H-M   'P 1'
#
loop_
_entity.id
_entity.type
_entity.pdbx_description
1 polymer ?
#
loop_
_entity_poly.entity_id
_entity_poly.type
_entity_poly.pdbx_seq_one_letter_code
_entity_poly.pdbx_strand_id
1 'polypeptide(L)'
;MDIAHYYIVAKPLTQPRTSFLAVDEDTMSTAMITKLDKNGTLSALLGQTKECHVDSEFRYLLFTVYYSIIFILGFVANTYVLWLFTRLYARKKLNEIKIFIVNLTTADLLFLVTLPMWIVYYNNKGNWIMPSFLCNIAGYLFFVNTYCSVAFLGVITYNRYQAVTRPISTIQSSTRRRGIYVTLAIWVLIGVPSIYFLVDDGTTAEGHLIRCFERYDTTGNTTPIFAFHVIICICFFVAFLLVLVCNTFIIRTLLSKPAQTRRNTRVRQRALWLVTIVLTVFILCFVPHHMVDLPWTLMVLNMWDISCQRQKLLNDIHQVTLVLLGANCVLDPIIYCFLTKKFRKHLSDNLKSIKDSRKCSRQTTETGMEGMVQLDNCCPASPKP
;
A
#
# COMPACT_ATOMS: atom_id res chain seq x y z
N MET A 1 2.81 5.31 -29.59
CA MET A 1 1.87 4.19 -29.66
C MET A 1 2.62 2.86 -29.90
N ASP A 2 3.89 2.74 -29.47
CA ASP A 2 4.75 1.58 -29.73
C ASP A 2 5.45 1.01 -28.49
N ILE A 3 4.87 1.22 -27.30
CA ILE A 3 5.43 0.67 -26.04
C ILE A 3 4.99 -0.78 -25.78
N ALA A 4 3.93 -1.22 -26.46
CA ALA A 4 3.38 -2.59 -26.29
C ALA A 4 4.12 -3.67 -27.12
N HIS A 5 4.94 -3.28 -28.10
CA HIS A 5 5.59 -4.24 -29.00
C HIS A 5 6.96 -4.74 -28.53
N TYR A 6 7.55 -4.12 -27.50
CA TYR A 6 8.89 -4.52 -27.02
C TYR A 6 8.88 -5.63 -25.93
N TYR A 7 7.71 -6.00 -25.43
CA TYR A 7 7.60 -6.98 -24.35
C TYR A 7 7.20 -8.41 -24.78
N ILE A 8 6.98 -8.66 -26.07
CA ILE A 8 6.47 -9.97 -26.57
C ILE A 8 7.56 -10.85 -27.20
N VAL A 9 8.79 -10.40 -27.36
CA VAL A 9 9.84 -11.16 -28.05
C VAL A 9 11.02 -11.44 -27.12
N ALA A 10 10.85 -12.35 -26.18
CA ALA A 10 11.94 -13.12 -25.58
C ALA A 10 11.43 -14.30 -24.73
N LYS A 11 10.74 -15.24 -25.34
CA LYS A 11 10.71 -16.63 -24.85
C LYS A 11 11.00 -17.54 -26.01
N PRO A 12 12.16 -18.23 -26.06
CA PRO A 12 12.33 -19.36 -26.97
C PRO A 12 11.51 -20.53 -26.48
N LEU A 13 10.62 -21.00 -27.34
CA LEU A 13 9.84 -22.20 -27.22
C LEU A 13 10.76 -23.44 -27.18
N THR A 14 10.55 -24.27 -26.19
CA THR A 14 10.71 -25.73 -26.17
C THR A 14 11.97 -26.33 -26.77
N GLN A 15 12.82 -26.89 -25.93
CA GLN A 15 13.67 -28.00 -26.35
C GLN A 15 13.04 -29.34 -25.92
N PRO A 16 13.01 -30.35 -26.84
CA PRO A 16 12.68 -31.71 -26.49
C PRO A 16 13.91 -32.43 -25.90
N ARG A 17 13.63 -33.32 -24.96
CA ARG A 17 14.59 -34.34 -24.48
C ARG A 17 15.18 -35.11 -25.65
N THR A 18 16.50 -35.27 -25.72
CA THR A 18 17.17 -36.57 -25.90
C THR A 18 18.69 -36.44 -25.88
N SER A 19 19.31 -37.47 -25.34
CA SER A 19 20.66 -38.05 -25.53
C SER A 19 21.85 -37.44 -24.79
N PHE A 20 22.31 -38.25 -23.86
CA PHE A 20 23.69 -38.42 -23.39
C PHE A 20 24.72 -38.20 -24.51
N LEU A 21 25.75 -37.38 -24.25
CA LEU A 21 27.15 -37.72 -24.60
C LEU A 21 28.11 -36.63 -24.06
N ALA A 22 29.15 -37.12 -23.41
CA ALA A 22 30.48 -36.54 -23.22
C ALA A 22 30.62 -35.08 -22.76
N VAL A 23 30.94 -34.91 -21.50
CA VAL A 23 31.51 -33.72 -20.90
C VAL A 23 32.94 -33.57 -21.39
N ASP A 24 33.23 -32.52 -22.08
CA ASP A 24 34.56 -32.03 -22.33
C ASP A 24 34.99 -31.08 -21.20
N GLU A 25 36.08 -31.36 -20.54
CA GLU A 25 36.56 -30.80 -19.27
C GLU A 25 37.30 -29.44 -19.41
N ASP A 26 37.09 -28.66 -20.44
CA ASP A 26 37.97 -27.54 -20.77
C ASP A 26 37.35 -26.14 -20.84
N THR A 27 36.29 -25.81 -20.07
CA THR A 27 35.83 -24.42 -19.95
C THR A 27 35.50 -24.01 -18.52
N MET A 28 36.37 -24.31 -17.56
CA MET A 28 36.36 -23.76 -16.22
C MET A 28 37.54 -22.86 -15.98
N SER A 29 37.66 -21.78 -16.77
CA SER A 29 38.66 -20.73 -16.55
C SER A 29 38.13 -19.68 -15.60
N THR A 30 37.92 -20.08 -14.33
CA THR A 30 37.88 -19.12 -13.23
C THR A 30 39.32 -18.80 -12.88
N ALA A 31 39.72 -17.53 -12.95
CA ALA A 31 41.06 -17.06 -12.65
C ALA A 31 41.54 -17.52 -11.27
N MET A 32 42.24 -18.66 -11.21
CA MET A 32 43.06 -19.08 -10.07
C MET A 32 44.26 -18.17 -10.01
N ILE A 33 44.31 -17.19 -9.14
CA ILE A 33 45.55 -16.50 -8.77
C ILE A 33 46.30 -17.45 -7.84
N THR A 34 47.17 -18.29 -8.40
CA THR A 34 48.11 -19.11 -7.68
C THR A 34 49.29 -18.28 -7.21
N LYS A 35 49.38 -18.03 -5.92
CA LYS A 35 50.59 -17.50 -5.29
C LYS A 35 51.41 -18.71 -4.77
N LEU A 36 52.53 -18.98 -5.40
CA LEU A 36 53.47 -19.97 -4.87
C LEU A 36 54.22 -19.37 -3.67
N ASP A 37 54.16 -20.03 -2.54
CA ASP A 37 55.02 -19.76 -1.38
C ASP A 37 56.43 -20.31 -1.62
N LYS A 38 57.44 -19.74 -0.93
CA LYS A 38 58.86 -20.05 -1.10
C LYS A 38 59.25 -21.52 -0.82
N ASN A 39 58.33 -22.35 -0.36
CA ASN A 39 58.51 -23.77 -0.10
C ASN A 39 57.75 -24.71 -1.04
N GLY A 40 57.25 -24.22 -2.18
CA GLY A 40 56.60 -25.07 -3.19
C GLY A 40 55.29 -25.73 -2.80
N THR A 41 54.67 -25.31 -1.71
CA THR A 41 53.33 -25.80 -1.31
C THR A 41 52.24 -24.98 -1.97
N LEU A 42 51.39 -25.61 -2.77
CA LEU A 42 50.24 -25.02 -3.45
C LEU A 42 49.14 -24.74 -2.42
N SER A 43 49.13 -23.58 -1.80
CA SER A 43 47.98 -23.15 -1.01
C SER A 43 46.98 -22.47 -1.96
N ALA A 44 45.95 -23.25 -2.34
CA ALA A 44 44.79 -22.69 -3.00
C ALA A 44 44.10 -21.73 -2.02
N LEU A 45 44.39 -20.43 -2.12
CA LEU A 45 43.54 -19.38 -1.57
C LEU A 45 42.26 -19.37 -2.44
N LEU A 46 41.33 -20.27 -2.16
CA LEU A 46 39.92 -20.08 -2.51
C LEU A 46 39.52 -18.77 -1.85
N GLY A 47 39.56 -17.69 -2.60
CA GLY A 47 38.84 -16.50 -2.25
C GLY A 47 37.38 -16.88 -2.17
N GLN A 48 36.94 -17.28 -0.96
CA GLN A 48 35.53 -17.28 -0.64
C GLN A 48 35.05 -15.85 -0.89
N THR A 49 34.49 -15.61 -2.05
CA THR A 49 33.57 -14.48 -2.23
C THR A 49 32.47 -14.75 -1.24
N LYS A 50 32.59 -14.12 -0.05
CA LYS A 50 31.61 -14.20 1.00
C LYS A 50 30.33 -13.63 0.41
N GLU A 51 29.42 -14.50 -0.09
CA GLU A 51 28.12 -14.08 -0.60
C GLU A 51 27.50 -13.20 0.47
N CYS A 52 27.14 -11.98 0.07
CA CYS A 52 26.54 -11.02 0.99
C CYS A 52 25.13 -11.46 1.31
N HIS A 53 24.92 -12.01 2.49
CA HIS A 53 23.58 -12.31 2.98
C HIS A 53 22.88 -11.03 3.42
N VAL A 54 22.01 -10.52 2.54
CA VAL A 54 21.34 -9.23 2.70
C VAL A 54 20.12 -9.33 3.63
N ASP A 55 19.59 -10.54 3.85
CA ASP A 55 18.40 -10.78 4.66
C ASP A 55 18.65 -10.59 6.16
N SER A 56 17.69 -9.94 6.82
CA SER A 56 17.65 -9.73 8.28
C SER A 56 16.48 -10.48 8.90
N GLU A 57 16.74 -11.28 9.93
CA GLU A 57 15.74 -12.11 10.63
C GLU A 57 14.58 -11.28 11.24
N PHE A 58 14.86 -10.03 11.65
CA PHE A 58 13.84 -9.18 12.30
C PHE A 58 12.63 -8.91 11.40
N ARG A 59 12.81 -8.88 10.07
CA ARG A 59 11.73 -8.59 9.12
C ARG A 59 10.59 -9.61 9.18
N TYR A 60 10.91 -10.86 9.40
CA TYR A 60 9.91 -11.92 9.44
C TYR A 60 8.92 -11.73 10.58
N LEU A 61 9.42 -11.44 11.79
CA LEU A 61 8.58 -11.12 12.94
C LEU A 61 7.84 -9.80 12.72
N LEU A 62 8.55 -8.77 12.24
CA LEU A 62 7.97 -7.45 11.98
C LEU A 62 6.77 -7.55 11.04
N PHE A 63 6.94 -8.17 9.87
CA PHE A 63 5.86 -8.28 8.87
C PHE A 63 4.71 -9.18 9.35
N THR A 64 5.01 -10.31 10.00
CA THR A 64 3.97 -11.20 10.54
C THR A 64 3.06 -10.47 11.52
N VAL A 65 3.64 -9.79 12.51
CA VAL A 65 2.88 -9.05 13.54
C VAL A 65 2.17 -7.85 12.92
N TYR A 66 2.89 -7.06 12.15
CA TYR A 66 2.36 -5.84 11.54
C TYR A 66 1.19 -6.12 10.59
N TYR A 67 1.35 -7.06 9.64
CA TYR A 67 0.28 -7.39 8.70
C TYR A 67 -0.91 -8.04 9.38
N SER A 68 -0.73 -8.77 10.49
CA SER A 68 -1.85 -9.27 11.29
C SER A 68 -2.66 -8.13 11.90
N ILE A 69 -2.00 -7.10 12.45
CA ILE A 69 -2.67 -5.92 12.99
C ILE A 69 -3.38 -5.13 11.88
N ILE A 70 -2.68 -4.87 10.76
CA ILE A 70 -3.24 -4.13 9.61
C ILE A 70 -4.43 -4.88 9.01
N PHE A 71 -4.36 -6.21 8.89
CA PHE A 71 -5.47 -7.02 8.41
C PHE A 71 -6.72 -6.83 9.26
N ILE A 72 -6.60 -7.01 10.58
CA ILE A 72 -7.76 -6.91 11.48
C ILE A 72 -8.33 -5.49 11.47
N LEU A 73 -7.49 -4.48 11.71
CA LEU A 73 -7.95 -3.09 11.82
C LEU A 73 -8.44 -2.56 10.46
N GLY A 74 -7.69 -2.79 9.39
CA GLY A 74 -8.02 -2.33 8.05
C GLY A 74 -9.27 -3.00 7.51
N PHE A 75 -9.40 -4.32 7.65
CA PHE A 75 -10.55 -5.06 7.16
C PHE A 75 -11.84 -4.63 7.87
N VAL A 76 -11.82 -4.51 9.19
CA VAL A 76 -12.98 -4.04 9.97
C VAL A 76 -13.34 -2.60 9.59
N ALA A 77 -12.36 -1.70 9.51
CA ALA A 77 -12.61 -0.29 9.22
C ALA A 77 -13.14 -0.08 7.79
N ASN A 78 -12.51 -0.69 6.78
CA ASN A 78 -12.93 -0.54 5.39
C ASN A 78 -14.27 -1.23 5.09
N THR A 79 -14.51 -2.41 5.65
CA THR A 79 -15.82 -3.08 5.56
C THR A 79 -16.91 -2.24 6.20
N TYR A 80 -16.66 -1.65 7.37
CA TYR A 80 -17.61 -0.74 8.03
C TYR A 80 -17.90 0.50 7.18
N VAL A 81 -16.87 1.10 6.56
CA VAL A 81 -17.05 2.23 5.63
C VAL A 81 -17.95 1.82 4.47
N LEU A 82 -17.67 0.72 3.80
CA LEU A 82 -18.44 0.26 2.65
C LEU A 82 -19.90 -0.07 3.03
N TRP A 83 -20.08 -0.79 4.13
CA TRP A 83 -21.42 -1.08 4.68
C TRP A 83 -22.20 0.21 4.97
N LEU A 84 -21.56 1.20 5.60
CA LEU A 84 -22.20 2.47 5.92
C LEU A 84 -22.59 3.25 4.66
N PHE A 85 -21.73 3.23 3.62
CA PHE A 85 -22.06 3.85 2.34
C PHE A 85 -23.25 3.18 1.66
N THR A 86 -23.37 1.86 1.70
CA THR A 86 -24.53 1.15 1.16
C THR A 86 -25.80 1.51 1.93
N ARG A 87 -25.77 1.57 3.27
CA ARG A 87 -26.93 1.96 4.11
C ARG A 87 -27.35 3.41 3.93
N LEU A 88 -26.41 4.36 3.97
CA LEU A 88 -26.71 5.80 3.93
C LEU A 88 -27.12 6.29 2.54
N TYR A 89 -26.71 5.61 1.49
CA TYR A 89 -26.86 6.08 0.11
C TYR A 89 -27.53 5.08 -0.84
N ALA A 90 -28.08 3.97 -0.35
CA ALA A 90 -28.77 2.94 -1.14
C ALA A 90 -29.80 3.50 -2.14
N ARG A 91 -30.51 4.57 -1.75
CA ARG A 91 -31.55 5.22 -2.58
C ARG A 91 -31.12 6.59 -3.13
N LYS A 92 -29.86 7.03 -2.99
CA LYS A 92 -29.40 8.37 -3.38
C LYS A 92 -28.27 8.26 -4.37
N LYS A 93 -28.29 9.14 -5.41
CA LYS A 93 -27.17 9.27 -6.34
C LYS A 93 -25.92 9.72 -5.57
N LEU A 94 -24.82 8.98 -5.76
CA LEU A 94 -23.53 9.34 -5.22
C LEU A 94 -22.98 10.58 -5.97
N ASN A 95 -22.44 11.54 -5.24
CA ASN A 95 -21.64 12.60 -5.82
C ASN A 95 -20.20 12.13 -6.06
N GLU A 96 -19.42 12.89 -6.81
CA GLU A 96 -18.06 12.59 -7.24
C GLU A 96 -17.16 12.11 -6.09
N ILE A 97 -17.06 12.87 -5.00
CA ILE A 97 -16.19 12.51 -3.84
C ILE A 97 -16.57 11.17 -3.22
N LYS A 98 -17.87 10.86 -3.16
CA LYS A 98 -18.32 9.58 -2.59
C LYS A 98 -17.96 8.40 -3.49
N ILE A 99 -17.96 8.62 -4.82
CA ILE A 99 -17.49 7.62 -5.78
C ILE A 99 -16.00 7.34 -5.51
N PHE A 100 -15.18 8.36 -5.35
CA PHE A 100 -13.75 8.19 -5.06
C PHE A 100 -13.51 7.47 -3.74
N ILE A 101 -14.26 7.82 -2.67
CA ILE A 101 -14.15 7.14 -1.38
C ILE A 101 -14.49 5.65 -1.50
N VAL A 102 -15.58 5.29 -2.18
CA VAL A 102 -15.97 3.89 -2.35
C VAL A 102 -14.89 3.11 -3.11
N ASN A 103 -14.32 3.70 -4.16
CA ASN A 103 -13.28 3.04 -4.96
C ASN A 103 -11.95 2.93 -4.20
N LEU A 104 -11.56 3.93 -3.42
CA LEU A 104 -10.41 3.86 -2.53
C LEU A 104 -10.58 2.74 -1.50
N THR A 105 -11.74 2.69 -0.81
CA THR A 105 -12.07 1.59 0.11
C THR A 105 -12.07 0.23 -0.57
N THR A 106 -12.49 0.16 -1.85
CA THR A 106 -12.45 -1.10 -2.62
C THR A 106 -11.02 -1.53 -2.90
N ALA A 107 -10.14 -0.61 -3.30
CA ALA A 107 -8.72 -0.89 -3.50
C ALA A 107 -8.06 -1.40 -2.20
N ASP A 108 -8.36 -0.76 -1.06
CA ASP A 108 -7.87 -1.19 0.25
C ASP A 108 -8.33 -2.62 0.60
N LEU A 109 -9.61 -2.94 0.40
CA LEU A 109 -10.14 -4.28 0.67
C LEU A 109 -9.52 -5.35 -0.23
N LEU A 110 -9.27 -5.03 -1.51
CA LEU A 110 -8.59 -5.95 -2.43
C LEU A 110 -7.16 -6.27 -1.98
N PHE A 111 -6.43 -5.30 -1.46
CA PHE A 111 -5.12 -5.53 -0.84
C PHE A 111 -5.23 -6.33 0.46
N LEU A 112 -6.15 -5.94 1.36
CA LEU A 112 -6.31 -6.57 2.66
C LEU A 112 -6.62 -8.07 2.56
N VAL A 113 -7.35 -8.54 1.53
CA VAL A 113 -7.60 -9.97 1.33
C VAL A 113 -6.35 -10.76 0.94
N THR A 114 -5.26 -10.11 0.52
CA THR A 114 -3.97 -10.76 0.24
C THR A 114 -3.10 -10.89 1.50
N LEU A 115 -3.34 -10.10 2.54
CA LEU A 115 -2.50 -10.08 3.74
C LEU A 115 -2.37 -11.44 4.45
N PRO A 116 -3.41 -12.30 4.55
CA PRO A 116 -3.23 -13.65 5.10
C PRO A 116 -2.15 -14.46 4.39
N MET A 117 -1.98 -14.30 3.06
CA MET A 117 -0.94 -14.97 2.30
C MET A 117 0.45 -14.45 2.68
N TRP A 118 0.60 -13.12 2.79
CA TRP A 118 1.84 -12.49 3.24
C TRP A 118 2.18 -12.84 4.69
N ILE A 119 1.19 -12.95 5.59
CA ILE A 119 1.40 -13.38 6.98
C ILE A 119 1.97 -14.80 7.00
N VAL A 120 1.40 -15.74 6.22
CA VAL A 120 1.90 -17.11 6.09
C VAL A 120 3.33 -17.11 5.54
N TYR A 121 3.60 -16.32 4.50
CA TYR A 121 4.92 -16.21 3.87
C TYR A 121 6.01 -15.76 4.86
N TYR A 122 5.76 -14.66 5.59
CA TYR A 122 6.73 -14.14 6.56
C TYR A 122 6.85 -15.03 7.79
N ASN A 123 5.76 -15.66 8.25
CA ASN A 123 5.80 -16.63 9.33
C ASN A 123 6.63 -17.89 8.98
N ASN A 124 6.70 -18.24 7.69
CA ASN A 124 7.56 -19.30 7.15
C ASN A 124 8.94 -18.78 6.69
N LYS A 125 9.44 -17.70 7.30
CA LYS A 125 10.76 -17.12 7.03
C LYS A 125 11.01 -16.81 5.55
N GLY A 126 9.99 -16.27 4.86
CA GLY A 126 10.08 -15.91 3.46
C GLY A 126 10.07 -17.11 2.51
N ASN A 127 9.49 -18.22 2.91
CA ASN A 127 9.22 -19.34 2.03
C ASN A 127 7.77 -19.34 1.55
N TRP A 128 7.55 -19.21 0.26
CA TRP A 128 6.24 -19.21 -0.37
C TRP A 128 5.77 -20.64 -0.62
N ILE A 129 4.90 -21.14 0.25
CA ILE A 129 4.39 -22.52 0.21
C ILE A 129 3.07 -22.65 -0.57
N MET A 130 2.56 -21.56 -1.09
CA MET A 130 1.31 -21.51 -1.87
C MET A 130 1.59 -21.56 -3.38
N PRO A 131 0.59 -21.84 -4.23
CA PRO A 131 0.74 -21.78 -5.68
C PRO A 131 1.30 -20.42 -6.16
N SER A 132 2.18 -20.43 -7.19
CA SER A 132 2.86 -19.23 -7.69
C SER A 132 1.89 -18.15 -8.19
N PHE A 133 0.75 -18.53 -8.78
CA PHE A 133 -0.24 -17.54 -9.24
C PHE A 133 -0.81 -16.69 -8.10
N LEU A 134 -0.84 -17.19 -6.87
CA LEU A 134 -1.27 -16.41 -5.69
C LEU A 134 -0.23 -15.35 -5.32
N CYS A 135 1.06 -15.61 -5.50
CA CYS A 135 2.11 -14.61 -5.38
C CYS A 135 1.88 -13.48 -6.40
N ASN A 136 1.64 -13.84 -7.66
CA ASN A 136 1.37 -12.89 -8.73
C ASN A 136 0.15 -12.00 -8.42
N ILE A 137 -0.96 -12.60 -7.97
CA ILE A 137 -2.16 -11.86 -7.55
C ILE A 137 -1.86 -10.95 -6.37
N ALA A 138 -1.11 -11.43 -5.38
CA ALA A 138 -0.79 -10.65 -4.20
C ALA A 138 0.09 -9.42 -4.55
N GLY A 139 1.09 -9.59 -5.41
CA GLY A 139 1.91 -8.50 -5.93
C GLY A 139 1.11 -7.50 -6.77
N TYR A 140 0.27 -7.99 -7.69
CA TYR A 140 -0.63 -7.17 -8.48
C TYR A 140 -1.54 -6.29 -7.61
N LEU A 141 -2.21 -6.89 -6.62
CA LEU A 141 -3.15 -6.18 -5.76
C LEU A 141 -2.43 -5.21 -4.81
N PHE A 142 -1.24 -5.53 -4.35
CA PHE A 142 -0.39 -4.60 -3.58
C PHE A 142 -0.06 -3.35 -4.40
N PHE A 143 0.40 -3.54 -5.63
CA PHE A 143 0.76 -2.44 -6.53
C PHE A 143 -0.46 -1.58 -6.88
N VAL A 144 -1.56 -2.22 -7.30
CA VAL A 144 -2.82 -1.53 -7.64
C VAL A 144 -3.36 -0.75 -6.45
N ASN A 145 -3.37 -1.32 -5.24
CA ASN A 145 -3.79 -0.59 -4.04
C ASN A 145 -2.95 0.66 -3.82
N THR A 146 -1.62 0.53 -3.84
CA THR A 146 -0.69 1.63 -3.57
C THR A 146 -0.95 2.82 -4.49
N TYR A 147 -0.98 2.59 -5.80
CA TYR A 147 -1.08 3.69 -6.77
C TYR A 147 -2.52 4.19 -6.98
N CYS A 148 -3.52 3.33 -6.80
CA CYS A 148 -4.91 3.77 -6.73
C CYS A 148 -5.16 4.67 -5.52
N SER A 149 -4.57 4.36 -4.35
CA SER A 149 -4.68 5.20 -3.15
C SER A 149 -4.04 6.58 -3.37
N VAL A 150 -2.82 6.63 -3.93
CA VAL A 150 -2.17 7.90 -4.31
C VAL A 150 -3.05 8.71 -5.26
N ALA A 151 -3.59 8.08 -6.31
CA ALA A 151 -4.43 8.76 -7.30
C ALA A 151 -5.76 9.23 -6.72
N PHE A 152 -6.49 8.38 -5.96
CA PHE A 152 -7.76 8.77 -5.35
C PHE A 152 -7.59 9.86 -4.29
N LEU A 153 -6.56 9.81 -3.45
CA LEU A 153 -6.25 10.88 -2.50
C LEU A 153 -5.89 12.17 -3.22
N GLY A 154 -5.18 12.10 -4.34
CA GLY A 154 -4.86 13.24 -5.21
C GLY A 154 -6.11 13.91 -5.77
N VAL A 155 -7.03 13.14 -6.39
CA VAL A 155 -8.26 13.70 -6.95
C VAL A 155 -9.23 14.18 -5.87
N ILE A 156 -9.28 13.55 -4.69
CA ILE A 156 -10.04 14.04 -3.52
C ILE A 156 -9.49 15.40 -3.08
N THR A 157 -8.18 15.54 -2.97
CA THR A 157 -7.51 16.79 -2.60
C THR A 157 -7.79 17.89 -3.62
N TYR A 158 -7.70 17.59 -4.91
CA TYR A 158 -8.03 18.54 -5.98
C TYR A 158 -9.49 18.99 -5.93
N ASN A 159 -10.43 18.09 -5.70
CA ASN A 159 -11.84 18.42 -5.50
C ASN A 159 -12.06 19.35 -4.30
N ARG A 160 -11.30 19.14 -3.22
CA ARG A 160 -11.34 20.01 -2.05
C ARG A 160 -10.76 21.38 -2.34
N TYR A 161 -9.65 21.44 -3.07
CA TYR A 161 -9.09 22.71 -3.54
C TYR A 161 -10.12 23.51 -4.34
N GLN A 162 -10.78 22.90 -5.34
CA GLN A 162 -11.82 23.56 -6.12
C GLN A 162 -12.99 24.05 -5.25
N ALA A 163 -13.46 23.21 -4.32
CA ALA A 163 -14.59 23.57 -3.44
C ALA A 163 -14.28 24.74 -2.49
N VAL A 164 -13.02 24.95 -2.13
CA VAL A 164 -12.58 26.04 -1.25
C VAL A 164 -12.31 27.32 -2.03
N THR A 165 -11.65 27.21 -3.19
CA THR A 165 -11.22 28.37 -3.99
C THR A 165 -12.31 28.89 -4.94
N ARG A 166 -13.13 27.99 -5.52
CA ARG A 166 -14.16 28.29 -6.51
C ARG A 166 -15.51 27.65 -6.16
N PRO A 167 -16.17 28.03 -5.05
CA PRO A 167 -17.33 27.29 -4.53
C PRO A 167 -18.53 27.27 -5.49
N ILE A 168 -18.81 28.34 -6.21
CA ILE A 168 -19.97 28.42 -7.11
C ILE A 168 -19.78 27.55 -8.34
N SER A 169 -18.63 27.60 -9.01
CA SER A 169 -18.32 26.77 -10.19
C SER A 169 -18.25 25.29 -9.85
N THR A 170 -17.79 24.96 -8.66
CA THR A 170 -17.68 23.56 -8.20
C THR A 170 -19.05 22.93 -8.02
N ILE A 171 -20.05 23.66 -7.50
CA ILE A 171 -21.42 23.17 -7.34
C ILE A 171 -22.04 22.82 -8.70
N GLN A 172 -21.78 23.66 -9.71
CA GLN A 172 -22.29 23.47 -11.07
C GLN A 172 -21.58 22.35 -11.84
N SER A 173 -20.26 22.16 -11.60
CA SER A 173 -19.42 21.23 -12.37
C SER A 173 -19.29 19.83 -11.75
N SER A 174 -19.58 19.67 -10.45
CA SER A 174 -19.47 18.36 -9.76
C SER A 174 -20.57 17.41 -10.22
N THR A 175 -20.28 16.60 -11.22
CA THR A 175 -21.24 15.65 -11.78
C THR A 175 -20.84 14.20 -11.45
N ARG A 176 -21.84 13.34 -11.21
CA ARG A 176 -21.64 11.91 -11.06
C ARG A 176 -20.88 11.30 -12.26
N ARG A 177 -21.18 11.77 -13.48
CA ARG A 177 -20.53 11.28 -14.70
C ARG A 177 -19.01 11.52 -14.66
N ARG A 178 -18.57 12.75 -14.29
CA ARG A 178 -17.14 13.05 -14.15
C ARG A 178 -16.46 12.13 -13.14
N GLY A 179 -17.09 11.90 -11.97
CA GLY A 179 -16.56 10.98 -10.97
C GLY A 179 -16.39 9.56 -11.50
N ILE A 180 -17.34 9.04 -12.31
CA ILE A 180 -17.25 7.72 -12.92
C ILE A 180 -16.11 7.68 -13.94
N TYR A 181 -16.01 8.66 -14.86
CA TYR A 181 -14.94 8.67 -15.86
C TYR A 181 -13.56 8.77 -15.25
N VAL A 182 -13.37 9.63 -14.24
CA VAL A 182 -12.09 9.75 -13.52
C VAL A 182 -11.74 8.43 -12.82
N THR A 183 -12.71 7.79 -12.18
CA THR A 183 -12.51 6.49 -11.54
C THR A 183 -12.12 5.41 -12.55
N LEU A 184 -12.83 5.31 -13.67
CA LEU A 184 -12.49 4.34 -14.73
C LEU A 184 -11.08 4.60 -15.29
N ALA A 185 -10.75 5.88 -15.53
CA ALA A 185 -9.41 6.26 -15.98
C ALA A 185 -8.32 5.82 -14.97
N ILE A 186 -8.53 6.04 -13.67
CA ILE A 186 -7.58 5.61 -12.62
C ILE A 186 -7.41 4.08 -12.66
N TRP A 187 -8.50 3.30 -12.65
CA TRP A 187 -8.42 1.84 -12.68
C TRP A 187 -7.74 1.30 -13.95
N VAL A 188 -8.00 1.90 -15.11
CA VAL A 188 -7.37 1.50 -16.38
C VAL A 188 -5.89 1.89 -16.40
N LEU A 189 -5.56 3.14 -16.05
CA LEU A 189 -4.18 3.64 -16.11
C LEU A 189 -3.24 2.94 -15.11
N ILE A 190 -3.77 2.43 -14.00
CA ILE A 190 -2.99 1.72 -12.99
C ILE A 190 -3.13 0.21 -13.19
N GLY A 191 -4.33 -0.31 -13.37
CA GLY A 191 -4.59 -1.75 -13.43
C GLY A 191 -4.01 -2.41 -14.69
N VAL A 192 -4.10 -1.77 -15.87
CA VAL A 192 -3.61 -2.37 -17.11
C VAL A 192 -2.08 -2.51 -17.12
N PRO A 193 -1.27 -1.49 -16.79
CA PRO A 193 0.18 -1.68 -16.70
C PRO A 193 0.58 -2.70 -15.61
N SER A 194 -0.18 -2.77 -14.52
CA SER A 194 0.08 -3.73 -13.43
C SER A 194 -0.16 -5.19 -13.82
N ILE A 195 -0.83 -5.49 -14.95
CA ILE A 195 -1.02 -6.85 -15.46
C ILE A 195 0.34 -7.55 -15.65
N TYR A 196 1.41 -6.79 -15.85
CA TYR A 196 2.78 -7.33 -15.84
C TYR A 196 3.02 -8.27 -14.64
N PHE A 197 2.61 -7.88 -13.43
CA PHE A 197 2.76 -8.70 -12.22
C PHE A 197 1.94 -10.01 -12.24
N LEU A 198 0.93 -10.12 -13.10
CA LEU A 198 0.14 -11.36 -13.25
C LEU A 198 0.75 -12.33 -14.26
N VAL A 199 1.55 -11.82 -15.21
CA VAL A 199 2.10 -12.59 -16.33
C VAL A 199 3.52 -13.04 -16.05
N ASP A 200 4.28 -12.24 -15.32
CA ASP A 200 5.67 -12.54 -14.95
C ASP A 200 5.72 -13.57 -13.82
N ASP A 201 6.79 -14.37 -13.78
CA ASP A 201 6.99 -15.32 -12.68
C ASP A 201 7.40 -14.56 -11.41
N GLY A 202 6.42 -14.24 -10.57
CA GLY A 202 6.64 -13.55 -9.29
C GLY A 202 7.37 -14.41 -8.24
N THR A 203 7.56 -15.71 -8.51
CA THR A 203 8.25 -16.62 -7.60
C THR A 203 9.63 -17.00 -8.15
N THR A 204 10.67 -16.92 -7.30
CA THR A 204 12.04 -17.34 -7.61
C THR A 204 12.52 -18.38 -6.61
N ALA A 205 13.19 -19.45 -7.10
CA ALA A 205 13.78 -20.46 -6.23
C ALA A 205 15.17 -19.99 -5.73
N GLU A 206 15.37 -20.01 -4.42
CA GLU A 206 16.64 -19.71 -3.76
C GLU A 206 17.04 -20.87 -2.87
N GLY A 207 17.88 -21.76 -3.37
CA GLY A 207 18.23 -23.01 -2.68
C GLY A 207 16.98 -23.87 -2.41
N HIS A 208 16.60 -24.01 -1.16
CA HIS A 208 15.40 -24.75 -0.74
C HIS A 208 14.17 -23.86 -0.51
N LEU A 209 14.29 -22.55 -0.70
CA LEU A 209 13.24 -21.57 -0.45
C LEU A 209 12.65 -21.07 -1.77
N ILE A 210 11.35 -20.80 -1.78
CA ILE A 210 10.67 -20.12 -2.86
C ILE A 210 10.35 -18.71 -2.38
N ARG A 211 10.89 -17.69 -3.05
CA ARG A 211 10.69 -16.28 -2.73
C ARG A 211 9.57 -15.69 -3.59
N CYS A 212 8.79 -14.77 -3.03
CA CYS A 212 7.73 -14.06 -3.72
C CYS A 212 8.08 -12.57 -3.84
N PHE A 213 8.37 -12.09 -5.05
CA PHE A 213 8.77 -10.70 -5.40
C PHE A 213 9.97 -10.15 -4.61
N GLU A 214 10.85 -10.99 -4.08
CA GLU A 214 12.02 -10.54 -3.31
C GLU A 214 13.32 -10.54 -4.10
N ARG A 215 13.39 -11.19 -5.24
CA ARG A 215 14.57 -11.22 -6.11
C ARG A 215 14.17 -10.99 -7.57
N TYR A 216 15.00 -10.21 -8.23
CA TYR A 216 14.93 -10.06 -9.68
C TYR A 216 15.95 -11.00 -10.33
N ASP A 217 15.57 -11.64 -11.42
CA ASP A 217 16.52 -12.33 -12.26
C ASP A 217 17.43 -11.29 -12.96
N THR A 218 18.70 -11.26 -12.57
CA THR A 218 19.69 -10.31 -13.11
C THR A 218 20.45 -10.88 -14.30
N THR A 219 20.13 -12.12 -14.74
CA THR A 219 20.78 -12.76 -15.89
C THR A 219 20.33 -12.19 -17.23
N GLY A 220 19.22 -11.46 -17.25
CA GLY A 220 18.64 -10.83 -18.43
C GLY A 220 18.90 -9.33 -18.54
N ASN A 221 18.17 -8.66 -19.42
CA ASN A 221 18.23 -7.19 -19.57
C ASN A 221 17.50 -6.52 -18.40
N THR A 222 18.24 -5.88 -17.49
CA THR A 222 17.73 -5.19 -16.31
C THR A 222 17.18 -3.79 -16.58
N THR A 223 17.46 -3.23 -17.78
CA THR A 223 17.05 -1.87 -18.16
C THR A 223 15.55 -1.61 -18.07
N PRO A 224 14.64 -2.52 -18.51
CA PRO A 224 13.20 -2.29 -18.40
C PRO A 224 12.73 -2.22 -16.96
N ILE A 225 13.26 -3.04 -16.07
CA ILE A 225 12.91 -3.06 -14.64
C ILE A 225 13.31 -1.73 -14.00
N PHE A 226 14.54 -1.29 -14.25
CA PHE A 226 15.02 0.00 -13.75
C PHE A 226 14.19 1.18 -14.30
N ALA A 227 13.92 1.19 -15.60
CA ALA A 227 13.09 2.23 -16.22
C ALA A 227 11.67 2.28 -15.61
N PHE A 228 11.07 1.13 -15.30
CA PHE A 228 9.78 1.03 -14.65
C PHE A 228 9.79 1.69 -13.26
N HIS A 229 10.77 1.40 -12.40
CA HIS A 229 10.91 2.03 -11.07
C HIS A 229 11.15 3.54 -11.18
N VAL A 230 11.95 3.99 -12.15
CA VAL A 230 12.16 5.43 -12.40
C VAL A 230 10.85 6.12 -12.78
N ILE A 231 10.10 5.56 -13.72
CA ILE A 231 8.80 6.13 -14.16
C ILE A 231 7.83 6.21 -12.99
N ILE A 232 7.73 5.16 -12.19
CA ILE A 232 6.87 5.12 -11.01
C ILE A 232 7.26 6.20 -10.01
N CYS A 233 8.53 6.35 -9.69
CA CYS A 233 9.01 7.38 -8.79
C CYS A 233 8.70 8.79 -9.31
N ILE A 234 8.91 9.05 -10.59
CA ILE A 234 8.57 10.35 -11.21
C ILE A 234 7.07 10.62 -11.11
N CYS A 235 6.23 9.65 -11.49
CA CYS A 235 4.77 9.77 -11.41
C CYS A 235 4.31 10.05 -9.98
N PHE A 236 4.88 9.35 -8.99
CA PHE A 236 4.58 9.58 -7.59
C PHE A 236 4.95 10.99 -7.13
N PHE A 237 6.17 11.46 -7.40
CA PHE A 237 6.60 12.80 -6.98
C PHE A 237 5.82 13.91 -7.67
N VAL A 238 5.40 13.73 -8.93
CA VAL A 238 4.47 14.66 -9.62
C VAL A 238 3.12 14.70 -8.90
N ALA A 239 2.54 13.54 -8.57
CA ALA A 239 1.28 13.47 -7.82
C ALA A 239 1.42 14.10 -6.42
N PHE A 240 2.52 13.83 -5.71
CA PHE A 240 2.80 14.42 -4.40
C PHE A 240 2.93 15.95 -4.47
N LEU A 241 3.64 16.48 -5.48
CA LEU A 241 3.77 17.91 -5.70
C LEU A 241 2.39 18.57 -5.95
N LEU A 242 1.54 17.95 -6.78
CA LEU A 242 0.17 18.42 -6.99
C LEU A 242 -0.63 18.46 -5.68
N VAL A 243 -0.52 17.43 -4.85
CA VAL A 243 -1.17 17.40 -3.52
C VAL A 243 -0.64 18.52 -2.62
N LEU A 244 0.68 18.75 -2.58
CA LEU A 244 1.30 19.84 -1.81
C LEU A 244 0.79 21.22 -2.27
N VAL A 245 0.76 21.48 -3.57
CA VAL A 245 0.30 22.74 -4.16
C VAL A 245 -1.17 22.97 -3.82
N CYS A 246 -2.04 21.99 -4.04
CA CYS A 246 -3.46 22.08 -3.72
C CYS A 246 -3.69 22.37 -2.24
N ASN A 247 -3.01 21.66 -1.35
CA ASN A 247 -3.13 21.83 0.09
C ASN A 247 -2.61 23.21 0.55
N THR A 248 -1.51 23.69 -0.03
CA THR A 248 -0.99 25.04 0.25
C THR A 248 -2.01 26.12 -0.12
N PHE A 249 -2.65 26.01 -1.29
CA PHE A 249 -3.70 26.94 -1.69
C PHE A 249 -4.95 26.85 -0.79
N ILE A 250 -5.35 25.66 -0.37
CA ILE A 250 -6.45 25.48 0.59
C ILE A 250 -6.12 26.21 1.89
N ILE A 251 -4.94 25.99 2.45
CA ILE A 251 -4.50 26.63 3.70
C ILE A 251 -4.49 28.15 3.55
N ARG A 252 -3.85 28.68 2.51
CA ARG A 252 -3.79 30.12 2.24
C ARG A 252 -5.19 30.73 2.13
N THR A 253 -6.09 30.13 1.34
CA THR A 253 -7.46 30.62 1.15
C THR A 253 -8.27 30.57 2.45
N LEU A 254 -8.09 29.54 3.28
CA LEU A 254 -8.80 29.42 4.55
C LEU A 254 -8.26 30.39 5.61
N LEU A 255 -6.98 30.72 5.60
CA LEU A 255 -6.36 31.65 6.55
C LEU A 255 -6.62 33.12 6.16
N SER A 256 -6.70 33.44 4.89
CA SER A 256 -6.94 34.80 4.41
C SER A 256 -8.37 35.32 4.66
N LYS A 257 -9.36 34.45 4.86
CA LYS A 257 -10.76 34.81 5.11
C LYS A 257 -11.06 34.85 6.61
N PRO A 258 -11.48 35.99 7.20
CA PRO A 258 -11.85 36.02 8.61
C PRO A 258 -13.07 35.13 8.87
N ALA A 259 -13.03 34.37 9.96
CA ALA A 259 -14.15 33.51 10.37
C ALA A 259 -15.16 34.34 11.18
N GLN A 260 -16.12 34.96 10.53
CA GLN A 260 -17.13 35.82 11.16
C GLN A 260 -18.17 35.06 12.01
N THR A 261 -18.32 33.77 11.84
CA THR A 261 -19.30 32.99 12.58
C THR A 261 -18.69 31.67 13.13
N ARG A 262 -19.23 31.20 14.27
CA ARG A 262 -18.83 29.89 14.87
C ARG A 262 -18.99 28.72 13.89
N ARG A 263 -19.96 28.80 12.97
CA ARG A 263 -20.18 27.80 11.92
C ARG A 263 -19.01 27.82 10.91
N ASN A 264 -18.56 28.99 10.48
CA ASN A 264 -17.44 29.15 9.54
C ASN A 264 -16.12 28.68 10.16
N THR A 265 -15.88 28.97 11.43
CA THR A 265 -14.71 28.47 12.18
C THR A 265 -14.66 26.94 12.19
N ARG A 266 -15.78 26.27 12.49
CA ARG A 266 -15.84 24.81 12.50
C ARG A 266 -15.62 24.19 11.10
N VAL A 267 -16.12 24.82 10.05
CA VAL A 267 -15.90 24.36 8.66
C VAL A 267 -14.43 24.50 8.28
N ARG A 268 -13.81 25.63 8.63
CA ARG A 268 -12.39 25.92 8.42
C ARG A 268 -11.50 24.91 9.13
N GLN A 269 -11.71 24.68 10.41
CA GLN A 269 -10.94 23.70 11.19
C GLN A 269 -11.00 22.31 10.58
N ARG A 270 -12.18 21.86 10.12
CA ARG A 270 -12.33 20.56 9.46
C ARG A 270 -11.57 20.45 8.15
N ALA A 271 -11.56 21.51 7.36
CA ALA A 271 -10.80 21.52 6.12
C ALA A 271 -9.30 21.50 6.40
N LEU A 272 -8.83 22.21 7.42
CA LEU A 272 -7.42 22.16 7.87
C LEU A 272 -7.04 20.76 8.37
N TRP A 273 -7.87 20.14 9.22
CA TRP A 273 -7.63 18.76 9.67
C TRP A 273 -7.54 17.77 8.52
N LEU A 274 -8.42 17.88 7.52
CA LEU A 274 -8.36 17.03 6.34
C LEU A 274 -7.04 17.19 5.58
N VAL A 275 -6.61 18.43 5.35
CA VAL A 275 -5.32 18.73 4.72
C VAL A 275 -4.17 18.10 5.49
N THR A 276 -4.16 18.30 6.83
CA THR A 276 -3.11 17.73 7.70
C THR A 276 -3.07 16.22 7.59
N ILE A 277 -4.22 15.53 7.68
CA ILE A 277 -4.26 14.07 7.63
C ILE A 277 -3.79 13.55 6.27
N VAL A 278 -4.27 14.13 5.16
CA VAL A 278 -3.84 13.70 3.82
C VAL A 278 -2.32 13.87 3.64
N LEU A 279 -1.77 15.02 4.04
CA LEU A 279 -0.32 15.26 3.97
C LEU A 279 0.44 14.29 4.88
N THR A 280 -0.07 14.02 6.09
CA THR A 280 0.54 13.04 7.01
C THR A 280 0.59 11.66 6.36
N VAL A 281 -0.50 11.19 5.75
CA VAL A 281 -0.53 9.90 5.04
C VAL A 281 0.51 9.88 3.91
N PHE A 282 0.57 10.92 3.07
CA PHE A 282 1.58 10.97 2.00
C PHE A 282 3.01 10.94 2.54
N ILE A 283 3.31 11.76 3.55
CA ILE A 283 4.67 11.90 4.08
C ILE A 283 5.10 10.64 4.85
N LEU A 284 4.21 10.03 5.63
CA LEU A 284 4.58 8.87 6.45
C LEU A 284 4.49 7.55 5.69
N CYS A 285 3.46 7.38 4.83
CA CYS A 285 3.24 6.09 4.19
C CYS A 285 3.93 5.98 2.83
N PHE A 286 3.88 7.02 2.00
CA PHE A 286 4.32 6.88 0.60
C PHE A 286 5.71 7.47 0.32
N VAL A 287 6.04 8.65 0.83
CA VAL A 287 7.32 9.32 0.53
C VAL A 287 8.53 8.48 0.92
N PRO A 288 8.60 7.86 2.12
CA PRO A 288 9.80 7.10 2.51
C PRO A 288 10.10 5.95 1.54
N HIS A 289 9.08 5.22 1.10
CA HIS A 289 9.26 4.14 0.15
C HIS A 289 9.82 4.62 -1.19
N HIS A 290 9.21 5.63 -1.80
CA HIS A 290 9.64 6.13 -3.11
C HIS A 290 11.02 6.83 -3.09
N MET A 291 11.48 7.30 -1.92
CA MET A 291 12.85 7.80 -1.77
C MET A 291 13.89 6.68 -1.70
N VAL A 292 13.51 5.53 -1.17
CA VAL A 292 14.42 4.38 -0.98
C VAL A 292 14.37 3.41 -2.15
N ASP A 293 13.27 3.37 -2.90
CA ASP A 293 13.02 2.42 -3.98
C ASP A 293 14.09 2.45 -5.09
N LEU A 294 14.45 3.63 -5.59
CA LEU A 294 15.49 3.75 -6.63
C LEU A 294 16.88 3.31 -6.16
N PRO A 295 17.42 3.78 -5.01
CA PRO A 295 18.68 3.26 -4.47
C PRO A 295 18.67 1.75 -4.26
N TRP A 296 17.57 1.22 -3.74
CA TRP A 296 17.40 -0.22 -3.53
C TRP A 296 17.38 -0.99 -4.86
N THR A 297 16.66 -0.51 -5.85
CA THR A 297 16.62 -1.10 -7.21
C THR A 297 17.99 -1.12 -7.86
N LEU A 298 18.76 -0.01 -7.78
CA LEU A 298 20.13 0.04 -8.29
C LEU A 298 21.03 -1.02 -7.65
N MET A 299 20.89 -1.23 -6.35
CA MET A 299 21.63 -2.26 -5.60
C MET A 299 21.23 -3.67 -6.05
N VAL A 300 19.92 -3.97 -6.10
CA VAL A 300 19.39 -5.32 -6.43
C VAL A 300 19.72 -5.70 -7.87
N LEU A 301 19.71 -4.75 -8.80
CA LEU A 301 20.09 -4.98 -10.20
C LEU A 301 21.60 -4.99 -10.42
N ASN A 302 22.43 -4.95 -9.37
CA ASN A 302 23.88 -4.87 -9.43
C ASN A 302 24.42 -3.69 -10.27
N MET A 303 23.63 -2.59 -10.36
CA MET A 303 24.04 -1.36 -11.03
C MET A 303 24.82 -0.41 -10.10
N TRP A 304 24.81 -0.69 -8.81
CA TRP A 304 25.50 0.09 -7.78
C TRP A 304 26.24 -0.84 -6.83
N ASP A 305 27.58 -0.85 -6.93
CA ASP A 305 28.42 -1.66 -6.05
C ASP A 305 28.67 -0.93 -4.72
N ILE A 306 28.16 -1.47 -3.65
CA ILE A 306 28.32 -0.98 -2.29
C ILE A 306 28.69 -2.11 -1.33
N SER A 307 29.35 -1.78 -0.22
CA SER A 307 29.77 -2.76 0.77
C SER A 307 28.58 -3.57 1.32
N CYS A 308 28.80 -4.84 1.64
CA CYS A 308 27.76 -5.76 2.16
C CYS A 308 26.96 -5.17 3.35
N GLN A 309 27.63 -4.46 4.26
CA GLN A 309 26.94 -3.80 5.37
C GLN A 309 25.94 -2.73 4.91
N ARG A 310 26.29 -1.95 3.87
CA ARG A 310 25.39 -0.94 3.29
C ARG A 310 24.24 -1.58 2.51
N GLN A 311 24.51 -2.69 1.80
CA GLN A 311 23.47 -3.46 1.10
C GLN A 311 22.43 -3.95 2.10
N LYS A 312 22.86 -4.55 3.23
CA LYS A 312 21.98 -4.99 4.30
C LYS A 312 21.17 -3.85 4.89
N LEU A 313 21.82 -2.73 5.24
CA LEU A 313 21.14 -1.56 5.78
C LEU A 313 20.09 -1.00 4.81
N LEU A 314 20.43 -0.87 3.52
CA LEU A 314 19.52 -0.35 2.50
C LEU A 314 18.31 -1.28 2.32
N ASN A 315 18.54 -2.60 2.32
CA ASN A 315 17.46 -3.59 2.28
C ASN A 315 16.56 -3.49 3.52
N ASP A 316 17.13 -3.39 4.72
CA ASP A 316 16.36 -3.25 5.96
C ASP A 316 15.50 -1.98 5.96
N ILE A 317 16.04 -0.85 5.50
CA ILE A 317 15.30 0.40 5.35
C ILE A 317 14.16 0.22 4.33
N HIS A 318 14.44 -0.39 3.18
CA HIS A 318 13.42 -0.66 2.17
C HIS A 318 12.27 -1.52 2.75
N GLN A 319 12.58 -2.58 3.49
CA GLN A 319 11.58 -3.42 4.15
C GLN A 319 10.71 -2.62 5.15
N VAL A 320 11.31 -1.74 5.95
CA VAL A 320 10.56 -0.86 6.88
C VAL A 320 9.65 0.09 6.09
N THR A 321 10.09 0.62 4.95
CA THR A 321 9.25 1.51 4.13
C THR A 321 8.06 0.78 3.48
N LEU A 322 8.17 -0.50 3.16
CA LEU A 322 7.04 -1.33 2.71
C LEU A 322 5.99 -1.50 3.82
N VAL A 323 6.44 -1.64 5.08
CA VAL A 323 5.54 -1.66 6.25
C VAL A 323 4.76 -0.35 6.34
N LEU A 324 5.43 0.80 6.21
CA LEU A 324 4.78 2.11 6.23
C LEU A 324 3.80 2.28 5.07
N LEU A 325 4.16 1.77 3.89
CA LEU A 325 3.31 1.81 2.70
C LEU A 325 1.97 1.10 2.94
N GLY A 326 1.97 -0.08 3.56
CA GLY A 326 0.75 -0.82 3.89
C GLY A 326 -0.14 -0.17 4.94
N ALA A 327 0.36 0.82 5.71
CA ALA A 327 -0.44 1.51 6.73
C ALA A 327 -1.55 2.39 6.16
N ASN A 328 -1.48 2.78 4.87
CA ASN A 328 -2.46 3.65 4.25
C ASN A 328 -3.88 3.11 4.37
N CYS A 329 -4.09 1.81 4.17
CA CYS A 329 -5.41 1.18 4.22
C CYS A 329 -6.10 1.24 5.61
N VAL A 330 -5.35 1.47 6.69
CA VAL A 330 -5.91 1.73 8.03
C VAL A 330 -6.16 3.23 8.24
N LEU A 331 -5.35 4.09 7.63
CA LEU A 331 -5.46 5.55 7.78
C LEU A 331 -6.54 6.15 6.88
N ASP A 332 -6.80 5.59 5.71
CA ASP A 332 -7.78 6.09 4.75
C ASP A 332 -9.21 6.19 5.32
N PRO A 333 -9.75 5.22 6.09
CA PRO A 333 -11.03 5.36 6.77
C PRO A 333 -11.14 6.59 7.69
N ILE A 334 -10.03 7.06 8.27
CA ILE A 334 -9.99 8.27 9.11
C ILE A 334 -10.31 9.50 8.28
N ILE A 335 -9.79 9.59 7.05
CA ILE A 335 -10.03 10.69 6.11
C ILE A 335 -11.54 10.85 5.87
N TYR A 336 -12.28 9.75 5.76
CA TYR A 336 -13.73 9.77 5.49
C TYR A 336 -14.54 10.41 6.61
N CYS A 337 -14.09 10.33 7.87
CA CYS A 337 -14.71 11.00 9.00
C CYS A 337 -14.73 12.52 8.82
N PHE A 338 -13.72 13.08 8.16
CA PHE A 338 -13.65 14.53 7.91
C PHE A 338 -14.36 14.94 6.61
N LEU A 339 -14.44 14.05 5.62
CA LEU A 339 -15.07 14.30 4.34
C LEU A 339 -16.59 14.31 4.39
N THR A 340 -17.23 13.42 5.19
CA THR A 340 -18.68 13.24 5.18
C THR A 340 -19.34 13.51 6.53
N LYS A 341 -20.24 14.52 6.56
CA LYS A 341 -21.00 14.88 7.79
C LYS A 341 -21.86 13.72 8.31
N LYS A 342 -22.48 12.97 7.39
CA LYS A 342 -23.37 11.86 7.74
C LYS A 342 -22.61 10.69 8.35
N PHE A 343 -21.45 10.36 7.83
CA PHE A 343 -20.57 9.33 8.36
C PHE A 343 -20.21 9.63 9.82
N ARG A 344 -19.72 10.86 10.06
CA ARG A 344 -19.35 11.28 11.42
C ARG A 344 -20.51 11.30 12.38
N LYS A 345 -21.72 11.75 11.95
CA LYS A 345 -22.90 11.72 12.80
C LYS A 345 -23.23 10.29 13.21
N HIS A 346 -23.28 9.36 12.26
CA HIS A 346 -23.57 7.97 12.52
C HIS A 346 -22.54 7.30 13.44
N LEU A 347 -21.25 7.56 13.19
CA LEU A 347 -20.17 7.08 14.07
C LEU A 347 -20.31 7.63 15.50
N SER A 348 -20.61 8.93 15.65
CA SER A 348 -20.83 9.56 16.96
C SER A 348 -22.04 8.99 17.68
N ASP A 349 -23.14 8.73 16.96
CA ASP A 349 -24.36 8.18 17.53
C ASP A 349 -24.15 6.72 17.99
N ASN A 350 -23.44 5.91 17.20
CA ASN A 350 -23.07 4.54 17.58
C ASN A 350 -22.14 4.51 18.80
N LEU A 351 -21.12 5.40 18.84
CA LEU A 351 -20.20 5.46 19.99
C LEU A 351 -20.91 5.90 21.28
N LYS A 352 -21.91 6.78 21.19
CA LYS A 352 -22.75 7.16 22.34
C LYS A 352 -23.59 5.98 22.82
N SER A 353 -24.24 5.28 21.90
CA SER A 353 -25.05 4.08 22.22
C SER A 353 -24.20 3.01 22.95
N ILE A 354 -22.97 2.75 22.48
CA ILE A 354 -22.06 1.80 23.14
C ILE A 354 -21.65 2.29 24.54
N LYS A 355 -21.40 3.60 24.71
CA LYS A 355 -21.08 4.18 26.04
C LYS A 355 -22.26 4.06 27.00
N ASP A 356 -23.46 4.33 26.51
CA ASP A 356 -24.69 4.26 27.34
C ASP A 356 -25.00 2.82 27.71
N SER A 357 -24.83 1.85 26.80
CA SER A 357 -24.94 0.42 27.08
C SER A 357 -23.91 -0.06 28.11
N ARG A 358 -22.66 0.41 28.03
CA ARG A 358 -21.64 0.08 29.05
C ARG A 358 -21.88 0.69 30.40
N LYS A 359 -22.50 1.88 30.48
CA LYS A 359 -22.91 2.49 31.74
C LYS A 359 -24.05 1.69 32.36
N CYS A 360 -25.04 1.30 31.55
CA CYS A 360 -26.16 0.46 32.00
C CYS A 360 -25.66 -0.89 32.55
N SER A 361 -24.74 -1.57 31.83
CA SER A 361 -24.16 -2.84 32.28
C SER A 361 -23.35 -2.73 33.58
N ARG A 362 -22.62 -1.62 33.81
CA ARG A 362 -21.91 -1.39 35.06
C ARG A 362 -22.88 -1.14 36.24
N GLN A 363 -23.91 -0.34 36.02
CA GLN A 363 -24.92 -0.11 37.05
C GLN A 363 -25.68 -1.40 37.46
N THR A 364 -25.96 -2.28 36.48
CA THR A 364 -26.58 -3.59 36.76
C THR A 364 -25.65 -4.51 37.56
N THR A 365 -24.35 -4.40 37.40
CA THR A 365 -23.36 -5.19 38.15
C THR A 365 -23.20 -4.64 39.59
N GLU A 366 -23.29 -3.33 39.79
CA GLU A 366 -23.19 -2.69 41.10
C GLU A 366 -24.47 -2.80 41.90
N THR A 367 -25.67 -2.76 41.28
CA THR A 367 -26.98 -2.93 41.94
C THR A 367 -27.35 -4.39 42.16
N GLY A 368 -26.64 -5.35 41.57
CA GLY A 368 -26.85 -6.79 41.82
C GLY A 368 -26.48 -7.25 43.25
N MET A 369 -25.92 -6.36 44.08
CA MET A 369 -25.59 -6.62 45.48
C MET A 369 -26.54 -6.00 46.47
N GLU A 370 -27.46 -5.11 46.06
CA GLU A 370 -28.50 -4.54 46.95
C GLU A 370 -29.80 -4.33 46.17
N GLY A 371 -30.77 -5.24 46.45
CA GLY A 371 -32.20 -4.90 46.36
C GLY A 371 -32.83 -4.71 44.99
N MET A 372 -33.63 -5.65 44.68
CA MET A 372 -34.65 -5.77 43.62
C MET A 372 -35.71 -4.66 43.70
N VAL A 373 -35.47 -3.47 43.16
CA VAL A 373 -36.54 -2.46 42.91
C VAL A 373 -36.11 -1.53 41.76
N GLN A 374 -36.95 -1.42 40.75
CA GLN A 374 -36.96 -0.43 39.65
C GLN A 374 -36.07 -0.67 38.42
N LEU A 375 -36.52 -1.60 37.57
CA LEU A 375 -35.88 -1.91 36.27
C LEU A 375 -36.52 -1.19 35.06
N ASP A 376 -37.43 -0.22 35.23
CA ASP A 376 -38.23 0.28 34.09
C ASP A 376 -37.73 1.48 33.32
N ASN A 377 -36.57 2.07 33.69
CA ASN A 377 -36.11 3.31 33.04
C ASN A 377 -34.73 3.25 32.32
N CYS A 378 -34.07 2.11 32.20
CA CYS A 378 -32.72 2.03 31.66
C CYS A 378 -32.56 1.52 30.21
N CYS A 379 -33.62 1.12 29.54
CA CYS A 379 -33.52 0.68 28.14
C CYS A 379 -34.10 1.76 27.20
N PRO A 380 -33.26 2.44 26.37
CA PRO A 380 -33.81 3.20 25.26
C PRO A 380 -34.49 2.25 24.28
N ALA A 381 -35.74 2.55 23.91
CA ALA A 381 -36.53 1.79 22.95
C ALA A 381 -35.71 1.55 21.66
N SER A 382 -35.66 0.29 21.23
CA SER A 382 -35.11 -0.14 19.96
C SER A 382 -35.67 0.72 18.83
N PRO A 383 -34.85 1.27 17.91
CA PRO A 383 -35.37 1.97 16.76
C PRO A 383 -36.13 0.99 15.88
N LYS A 384 -37.39 1.30 15.63
CA LYS A 384 -38.26 0.58 14.67
C LYS A 384 -37.64 0.55 13.29
N PRO A 385 -37.82 -0.52 12.51
CA PRO A 385 -37.15 -0.84 11.24
C PRO A 385 -37.30 0.18 10.10
#